data_dd970bf3a17039b23e383b9bdea1e079
#
_entry.id   dd970bf3a17039b23e383b9bdea1e079
#
_cell.length_a   1.000
_cell.length_b   1.000
_cell.length_c   1.000
_cell.angle_alpha   90.00
_cell.angle_beta   90.00
_cell.angle_gamma   90.00
#
_symmetry.space_group_name_H-M   'P 1'
#
loop_
_entity.id
_entity.type
_entity.pdbx_description
1 polymer ?
#
loop_
_entity_poly.entity_id
_entity_poly.type
_entity_poly.pdbx_seq_one_letter_code
_entity_poly.pdbx_strand_id
1 'polypeptide(L)'
;TDTFTCRGAHTLSAEFTFHGFRYLCVEGAELPKECFTALVRHTDMKRTGYMQTDNARFQRLYENVIWGQRGNLVDIPTDCPQRDERLGWTGDINAFCRTAVYNYDIRAFMKKWLKTLRDDQTADGRIPHVAPDCLGEENRATNAMWCDAVTMVPWTLYGMYGDISFLEENFPAMEKFIAARERTMENGLIARGHEYGDWLAMDGEAL
;
A
#
# COMPACT_ATOMS: atom_id res chain seq x y z
N THR A 1 -4.52 -9.73 19.17
CA THR A 1 -4.14 -10.25 20.53
C THR A 1 -3.13 -11.35 20.36
N ASP A 2 -1.98 -11.23 21.03
CA ASP A 2 -0.96 -12.30 21.06
C ASP A 2 -1.00 -12.97 22.42
N THR A 3 -0.86 -14.28 22.43
CA THR A 3 -0.84 -15.09 23.66
C THR A 3 0.49 -15.81 23.79
N PHE A 4 1.15 -15.65 24.92
CA PHE A 4 2.43 -16.27 25.22
C PHE A 4 2.30 -17.18 26.43
N THR A 5 2.84 -18.39 26.32
CA THR A 5 2.95 -19.32 27.45
C THR A 5 4.39 -19.34 27.93
N CYS A 6 4.62 -18.85 29.16
CA CYS A 6 5.97 -18.66 29.70
C CYS A 6 6.25 -19.61 30.86
N ARG A 7 7.49 -20.08 30.97
CA ARG A 7 8.03 -20.77 32.13
C ARG A 7 9.36 -20.12 32.51
N GLY A 8 9.33 -19.28 33.55
CA GLY A 8 10.50 -18.51 33.99
C GLY A 8 10.66 -17.18 33.24
N ALA A 9 11.86 -16.61 33.25
CA ALA A 9 12.17 -15.32 32.62
C ALA A 9 12.36 -15.50 31.10
N HIS A 10 11.65 -14.72 30.30
CA HIS A 10 11.71 -14.74 28.85
C HIS A 10 11.70 -13.32 28.27
N THR A 11 12.35 -13.14 27.12
CA THR A 11 12.09 -12.02 26.22
C THR A 11 11.11 -12.49 25.14
N LEU A 12 9.98 -11.82 25.05
CA LEU A 12 8.91 -12.17 24.11
C LEU A 12 8.87 -11.15 22.97
N SER A 13 8.71 -11.63 21.76
CA SER A 13 8.50 -10.80 20.56
C SER A 13 7.60 -11.57 19.59
N ALA A 14 6.68 -10.87 18.95
CA ALA A 14 5.96 -11.44 17.82
C ALA A 14 6.94 -11.65 16.64
N GLU A 15 6.99 -12.85 16.06
CA GLU A 15 7.95 -13.18 15.00
C GLU A 15 7.38 -12.90 13.62
N PHE A 16 6.26 -13.50 13.24
CA PHE A 16 5.69 -13.42 11.88
C PHE A 16 4.48 -12.48 11.79
N THR A 17 4.37 -11.53 12.70
CA THR A 17 3.31 -10.53 12.71
C THR A 17 3.82 -9.20 13.27
N PHE A 18 3.07 -8.13 13.03
CA PHE A 18 3.29 -6.82 13.63
C PHE A 18 1.95 -6.13 13.85
N HIS A 19 1.93 -5.11 14.70
CA HIS A 19 0.70 -4.41 15.08
C HIS A 19 0.89 -2.91 15.01
N GLY A 20 -0.09 -2.19 14.49
CA GLY A 20 -0.23 -0.76 14.69
C GLY A 20 -1.05 -0.51 15.95
N PHE A 21 -0.50 0.18 16.97
CA PHE A 21 -1.16 0.38 18.25
C PHE A 21 -0.79 1.71 18.91
N ARG A 22 -1.66 2.15 19.79
CA ARG A 22 -1.42 3.27 20.72
C ARG A 22 -1.20 2.80 22.15
N TYR A 23 -1.86 1.74 22.53
CA TYR A 23 -1.92 1.21 23.88
C TYR A 23 -1.59 -0.25 23.88
N LEU A 24 -0.91 -0.70 24.93
CA LEU A 24 -0.64 -2.09 25.20
C LEU A 24 -1.38 -2.46 26.49
N CYS A 25 -2.24 -3.48 26.39
CA CYS A 25 -2.89 -4.10 27.55
C CYS A 25 -2.24 -5.45 27.81
N VAL A 26 -1.88 -5.73 29.05
CA VAL A 26 -1.32 -7.01 29.45
C VAL A 26 -2.24 -7.66 30.45
N GLU A 27 -2.57 -8.91 30.20
CA GLU A 27 -3.38 -9.74 31.08
C GLU A 27 -2.56 -10.93 31.60
N GLY A 28 -2.84 -11.37 32.81
CA GLY A 28 -2.18 -12.53 33.43
C GLY A 28 -0.83 -12.27 34.11
N ALA A 29 -0.30 -11.04 34.03
CA ALA A 29 0.92 -10.62 34.73
C ALA A 29 0.91 -9.11 35.00
N GLU A 30 1.45 -8.71 36.15
CA GLU A 30 1.77 -7.31 36.44
C GLU A 30 3.24 -7.08 36.11
N LEU A 31 3.48 -6.24 35.11
CA LEU A 31 4.83 -5.93 34.62
C LEU A 31 5.08 -4.43 34.61
N PRO A 32 6.25 -3.98 35.10
CA PRO A 32 6.62 -2.57 35.01
C PRO A 32 6.79 -2.13 33.55
N LYS A 33 6.53 -0.86 33.25
CA LYS A 33 6.59 -0.31 31.89
C LYS A 33 7.96 -0.48 31.22
N GLU A 34 9.01 -0.55 32.01
CA GLU A 34 10.40 -0.72 31.58
C GLU A 34 10.66 -2.10 30.94
N CYS A 35 9.76 -3.07 31.16
CA CYS A 35 9.81 -4.37 30.49
C CYS A 35 9.37 -4.34 29.03
N PHE A 36 8.80 -3.22 28.56
CA PHE A 36 8.26 -3.12 27.21
C PHE A 36 9.14 -2.24 26.33
N THR A 37 9.49 -2.76 25.16
CA THR A 37 10.21 -2.03 24.12
C THR A 37 9.41 -2.08 22.82
N ALA A 38 9.05 -0.91 22.29
CA ALA A 38 8.40 -0.82 20.98
C ALA A 38 9.46 -0.96 19.87
N LEU A 39 9.30 -1.95 19.01
CA LEU A 39 10.14 -2.16 17.84
C LEU A 39 9.43 -1.63 16.60
N VAL A 40 10.02 -0.62 15.98
CA VAL A 40 9.51 -0.10 14.69
C VAL A 40 9.98 -1.02 13.56
N ARG A 41 9.03 -1.60 12.84
CA ARG A 41 9.30 -2.44 11.66
C ARG A 41 8.80 -1.76 10.41
N HIS A 42 9.62 -1.68 9.40
CA HIS A 42 9.28 -1.19 8.06
C HIS A 42 10.31 -1.72 7.05
N THR A 43 9.99 -1.65 5.77
CA THR A 43 10.99 -1.93 4.72
C THR A 43 12.13 -0.90 4.80
N ASP A 44 13.37 -1.38 4.72
CA ASP A 44 14.55 -0.51 4.73
C ASP A 44 14.65 0.25 3.39
N MET A 45 14.14 1.46 3.40
CA MET A 45 14.19 2.39 2.27
C MET A 45 14.97 3.63 2.69
N LYS A 46 15.88 4.07 1.83
CA LYS A 46 16.66 5.28 2.07
C LYS A 46 15.74 6.50 2.05
N ARG A 47 15.72 7.25 3.15
CA ARG A 47 15.03 8.54 3.18
C ARG A 47 15.76 9.55 2.30
N THR A 48 15.02 10.20 1.41
CA THR A 48 15.53 11.16 0.43
C THR A 48 14.89 12.54 0.54
N GLY A 49 13.69 12.61 1.14
CA GLY A 49 12.96 13.86 1.33
C GLY A 49 12.91 14.32 2.77
N TYR A 50 13.13 15.61 2.95
CA TYR A 50 13.09 16.27 4.25
C TYR A 50 12.35 17.59 4.11
N MET A 51 11.47 17.88 5.04
CA MET A 51 10.79 19.17 5.15
C MET A 51 10.93 19.65 6.59
N GLN A 52 11.22 20.91 6.74
CA GLN A 52 11.22 21.59 8.03
C GLN A 52 10.47 22.91 7.89
N THR A 53 9.60 23.21 8.84
CA THR A 53 8.81 24.42 8.88
C THR A 53 8.68 24.91 10.32
N ASP A 54 8.55 26.21 10.52
CA ASP A 54 8.27 26.86 11.80
C ASP A 54 6.79 26.73 12.21
N ASN A 55 5.90 26.34 11.28
CA ASN A 55 4.52 26.05 11.60
C ASN A 55 4.40 24.64 12.21
N ALA A 56 4.18 24.57 13.51
CA ALA A 56 4.12 23.30 14.26
C ALA A 56 3.04 22.33 13.74
N ARG A 57 1.92 22.82 13.19
CA ARG A 57 0.85 21.95 12.65
C ARG A 57 1.28 21.31 11.34
N PHE A 58 1.91 22.06 10.44
CA PHE A 58 2.45 21.50 9.20
C PHE A 58 3.62 20.56 9.45
N GLN A 59 4.50 20.91 10.39
CA GLN A 59 5.59 20.00 10.79
C GLN A 59 5.02 18.67 11.31
N ARG A 60 4.01 18.73 12.17
CA ARG A 60 3.35 17.52 12.69
C ARG A 60 2.64 16.71 11.62
N LEU A 61 1.97 17.36 10.67
CA LEU A 61 1.35 16.69 9.53
C LEU A 61 2.38 15.94 8.71
N TYR A 62 3.51 16.59 8.38
CA TYR A 62 4.59 15.93 7.65
C TYR A 62 5.14 14.70 8.38
N GLU A 63 5.38 14.81 9.68
CA GLU A 63 5.82 13.68 10.51
C GLU A 63 4.81 12.53 10.48
N ASN A 64 3.52 12.83 10.55
CA ASN A 64 2.46 11.83 10.47
C ASN A 64 2.49 11.11 9.10
N VAL A 65 2.71 11.83 7.99
CA VAL A 65 2.86 11.23 6.65
C VAL A 65 4.05 10.28 6.61
N ILE A 66 5.20 10.68 7.17
CA ILE A 66 6.40 9.83 7.25
C ILE A 66 6.14 8.56 8.06
N TRP A 67 5.48 8.67 9.21
CA TRP A 67 5.12 7.52 10.03
C TRP A 67 4.07 6.63 9.37
N GLY A 68 3.07 7.23 8.71
CA GLY A 68 2.07 6.49 7.94
C GLY A 68 2.73 5.67 6.81
N GLN A 69 3.65 6.29 6.07
CA GLN A 69 4.40 5.60 5.02
C GLN A 69 5.22 4.42 5.57
N ARG A 70 5.92 4.59 6.67
CA ARG A 70 6.67 3.50 7.32
C ARG A 70 5.77 2.35 7.75
N GLY A 71 4.63 2.67 8.36
CA GLY A 71 3.69 1.66 8.85
C GLY A 71 2.99 0.87 7.74
N ASN A 72 2.86 1.46 6.54
CA ASN A 72 2.16 0.85 5.42
C ASN A 72 3.08 0.27 4.33
N LEU A 73 4.34 0.70 4.24
CA LEU A 73 5.29 0.10 3.31
C LEU A 73 6.16 -0.96 4.01
N VAL A 74 5.52 -2.09 4.31
CA VAL A 74 6.16 -3.25 4.95
C VAL A 74 6.03 -4.43 4.01
N ASP A 75 7.07 -4.67 3.21
CA ASP A 75 7.15 -5.68 2.16
C ASP A 75 6.21 -5.44 0.97
N ILE A 76 4.98 -5.04 1.19
CA ILE A 76 3.98 -4.58 0.21
C ILE A 76 3.38 -3.24 0.67
N PRO A 77 2.80 -2.44 -0.23
CA PRO A 77 2.10 -1.23 0.16
C PRO A 77 0.70 -1.57 0.68
N THR A 78 0.56 -1.62 2.00
CA THR A 78 -0.74 -1.92 2.62
C THR A 78 -1.58 -0.66 2.84
N ASP A 79 -2.89 -0.84 2.89
CA ASP A 79 -3.87 0.21 3.16
C ASP A 79 -3.83 0.68 4.63
N CYS A 80 -3.58 -0.24 5.55
CA CYS A 80 -3.62 0.05 6.98
C CYS A 80 -2.68 -0.84 7.80
N PRO A 81 -2.03 -0.33 8.88
CA PRO A 81 -1.17 -1.13 9.75
C PRO A 81 -1.86 -1.68 11.00
N GLN A 82 -3.09 -1.22 11.33
CA GLN A 82 -3.66 -1.36 12.68
C GLN A 82 -4.83 -2.33 12.80
N ARG A 83 -5.33 -2.89 11.71
CA ARG A 83 -6.49 -3.81 11.71
C ARG A 83 -6.21 -5.06 10.87
N ASP A 84 -7.10 -6.03 10.94
CA ASP A 84 -7.01 -7.31 10.23
C ASP A 84 -7.44 -7.19 8.75
N GLU A 85 -6.88 -6.25 8.04
CA GLU A 85 -6.95 -6.08 6.61
C GLU A 85 -5.54 -6.13 6.05
N ARG A 86 -4.80 -5.04 6.06
CA ARG A 86 -3.37 -4.94 5.68
C ARG A 86 -3.09 -5.59 4.33
N LEU A 87 -3.93 -5.28 3.35
CA LEU A 87 -3.81 -5.77 1.98
C LEU A 87 -3.10 -4.74 1.10
N GLY A 88 -2.47 -5.22 0.04
CA GLY A 88 -1.79 -4.38 -0.95
C GLY A 88 -2.78 -3.75 -1.92
N TRP A 89 -3.71 -2.91 -1.44
CA TRP A 89 -4.70 -2.24 -2.27
C TRP A 89 -4.07 -1.36 -3.32
N THR A 90 -4.43 -1.61 -4.58
CA THR A 90 -3.86 -0.92 -5.73
C THR A 90 -4.29 0.55 -5.80
N GLY A 91 -5.50 0.88 -5.37
CA GLY A 91 -5.99 2.25 -5.30
C GLY A 91 -5.19 3.12 -4.34
N ASP A 92 -4.90 2.59 -3.15
CA ASP A 92 -4.16 3.28 -2.10
C ASP A 92 -2.75 3.65 -2.56
N ILE A 93 -2.00 2.70 -3.11
CA ILE A 93 -0.66 3.00 -3.61
C ILE A 93 -0.69 3.87 -4.86
N ASN A 94 -1.71 3.74 -5.71
CA ASN A 94 -1.88 4.63 -6.87
C ASN A 94 -2.00 6.09 -6.43
N ALA A 95 -2.83 6.36 -5.44
CA ALA A 95 -2.99 7.70 -4.86
C ALA A 95 -1.73 8.18 -4.13
N PHE A 96 -1.07 7.30 -3.37
CA PHE A 96 0.03 7.67 -2.49
C PHE A 96 1.41 7.65 -3.15
N CYS A 97 1.60 6.93 -4.24
CA CYS A 97 2.91 6.71 -4.88
C CYS A 97 3.69 8.01 -5.10
N ARG A 98 3.02 9.05 -5.60
CA ARG A 98 3.64 10.35 -5.83
C ARG A 98 4.14 11.04 -4.54
N THR A 99 3.45 10.86 -3.43
CA THR A 99 3.91 11.33 -2.11
C THR A 99 5.07 10.48 -1.62
N ALA A 100 4.99 9.17 -1.80
CA ALA A 100 6.00 8.23 -1.34
C ALA A 100 7.39 8.49 -1.93
N VAL A 101 7.47 8.81 -3.22
CA VAL A 101 8.74 9.08 -3.92
C VAL A 101 9.44 10.35 -3.42
N TYR A 102 8.70 11.33 -2.91
CA TYR A 102 9.30 12.52 -2.31
C TYR A 102 9.96 12.26 -0.96
N ASN A 103 9.49 11.26 -0.23
CA ASN A 103 9.95 10.96 1.12
C ASN A 103 11.12 9.98 1.16
N TYR A 104 11.04 8.95 0.30
CA TYR A 104 11.99 7.83 0.29
C TYR A 104 12.36 7.40 -1.13
N ASP A 105 13.53 6.80 -1.27
CA ASP A 105 13.85 6.02 -2.47
C ASP A 105 13.10 4.70 -2.42
N ILE A 106 11.98 4.63 -3.14
CA ILE A 106 11.11 3.45 -3.17
C ILE A 106 11.31 2.56 -4.40
N ARG A 107 12.36 2.81 -5.22
CA ARG A 107 12.55 2.09 -6.50
C ARG A 107 12.56 0.59 -6.35
N ALA A 108 13.39 0.05 -5.46
CA ALA A 108 13.51 -1.39 -5.26
C ALA A 108 12.20 -2.00 -4.73
N PHE A 109 11.56 -1.31 -3.77
CA PHE A 109 10.28 -1.71 -3.21
C PHE A 109 9.20 -1.78 -4.29
N MET A 110 9.09 -0.74 -5.11
CA MET A 110 8.06 -0.67 -6.15
C MET A 110 8.35 -1.61 -7.32
N LYS A 111 9.61 -1.86 -7.71
CA LYS A 111 9.95 -2.88 -8.70
C LYS A 111 9.46 -4.26 -8.28
N LYS A 112 9.68 -4.62 -7.01
CA LYS A 112 9.18 -5.88 -6.45
C LYS A 112 7.66 -5.95 -6.52
N TRP A 113 6.97 -4.93 -6.01
CA TRP A 113 5.50 -4.92 -5.97
C TRP A 113 4.86 -4.90 -7.36
N LEU A 114 5.38 -4.11 -8.29
CA LEU A 114 4.92 -4.10 -9.68
C LEU A 114 5.10 -5.45 -10.37
N LYS A 115 6.17 -6.18 -10.03
CA LYS A 115 6.32 -7.56 -10.51
C LYS A 115 5.19 -8.44 -9.99
N THR A 116 4.87 -8.38 -8.71
CA THR A 116 3.74 -9.11 -8.13
C THR A 116 2.43 -8.76 -8.84
N LEU A 117 2.17 -7.47 -9.09
CA LEU A 117 0.98 -7.01 -9.79
C LEU A 117 0.89 -7.59 -11.21
N ARG A 118 2.02 -7.66 -11.94
CA ARG A 118 2.08 -8.29 -13.29
C ARG A 118 1.87 -9.80 -13.24
N ASP A 119 2.44 -10.45 -12.24
CA ASP A 119 2.30 -11.91 -12.06
C ASP A 119 0.83 -12.30 -11.78
N ASP A 120 0.10 -11.42 -11.09
CA ASP A 120 -1.32 -11.59 -10.75
C ASP A 120 -2.29 -11.12 -11.86
N GLN A 121 -1.79 -10.48 -12.93
CA GLN A 121 -2.63 -10.04 -14.04
C GLN A 121 -3.23 -11.23 -14.78
N THR A 122 -4.52 -11.19 -15.06
CA THR A 122 -5.21 -12.24 -15.83
C THR A 122 -4.75 -12.31 -17.28
N ALA A 123 -4.98 -13.44 -17.93
CA ALA A 123 -4.68 -13.60 -19.35
C ALA A 123 -5.46 -12.62 -20.24
N ASP A 124 -6.68 -12.24 -19.82
CA ASP A 124 -7.52 -11.26 -20.50
C ASP A 124 -7.21 -9.80 -20.11
N GLY A 125 -6.24 -9.58 -19.24
CA GLY A 125 -5.68 -8.25 -18.92
C GLY A 125 -6.27 -7.56 -17.70
N ARG A 126 -7.22 -8.17 -16.99
CA ARG A 126 -7.75 -7.59 -15.74
C ARG A 126 -6.69 -7.58 -14.64
N ILE A 127 -6.78 -6.62 -13.74
CA ILE A 127 -5.87 -6.40 -12.62
C ILE A 127 -6.60 -6.69 -11.31
N PRO A 128 -5.96 -7.35 -10.33
CA PRO A 128 -6.55 -7.51 -9.01
C PRO A 128 -6.64 -6.18 -8.28
N HIS A 129 -7.60 -6.03 -7.40
CA HIS A 129 -7.72 -4.84 -6.54
C HIS A 129 -6.66 -4.79 -5.45
N VAL A 130 -6.09 -5.95 -5.10
CA VAL A 130 -4.98 -6.08 -4.15
C VAL A 130 -3.86 -6.91 -4.77
N ALA A 131 -2.62 -6.58 -4.48
CA ALA A 131 -1.46 -7.35 -4.91
C ALA A 131 -0.49 -7.58 -3.72
N PRO A 132 -0.18 -8.84 -3.35
CA PRO A 132 -0.60 -10.10 -3.98
C PRO A 132 -2.12 -10.32 -3.95
N ASP A 133 -2.66 -10.99 -4.98
CA ASP A 133 -4.08 -11.30 -5.06
C ASP A 133 -4.48 -12.39 -4.06
N CYS A 134 -5.21 -11.98 -3.03
CA CYS A 134 -5.75 -12.88 -2.00
C CYS A 134 -7.29 -12.85 -1.94
N LEU A 135 -7.94 -12.08 -2.82
CA LEU A 135 -9.39 -11.92 -2.83
C LEU A 135 -10.09 -12.81 -3.86
N GLY A 136 -9.34 -13.38 -4.81
CA GLY A 136 -9.87 -14.27 -5.82
C GLY A 136 -10.26 -13.59 -7.14
N GLU A 137 -10.59 -14.40 -8.14
CA GLU A 137 -10.80 -13.95 -9.53
C GLU A 137 -11.94 -12.94 -9.71
N GLU A 138 -12.97 -13.03 -8.89
CA GLU A 138 -14.10 -12.10 -8.89
C GLU A 138 -13.72 -10.67 -8.54
N ASN A 139 -12.58 -10.48 -7.91
CA ASN A 139 -12.04 -9.17 -7.53
C ASN A 139 -11.03 -8.62 -8.53
N ARG A 140 -10.86 -9.26 -9.68
CA ARG A 140 -10.02 -8.80 -10.79
C ARG A 140 -10.87 -8.04 -11.80
N ALA A 141 -10.49 -6.81 -12.08
CA ALA A 141 -11.31 -5.88 -12.83
C ALA A 141 -10.50 -4.95 -13.74
N THR A 142 -11.15 -3.93 -14.23
CA THR A 142 -10.57 -2.79 -14.96
C THR A 142 -10.99 -1.47 -14.32
N ASN A 143 -11.23 -1.46 -13.02
CA ASN A 143 -11.74 -0.30 -12.28
C ASN A 143 -10.83 0.92 -12.39
N ALA A 144 -11.46 2.08 -12.47
CA ALA A 144 -10.75 3.35 -12.34
C ALA A 144 -10.08 3.47 -10.96
N MET A 145 -8.99 4.20 -10.90
CA MET A 145 -8.14 4.43 -9.72
C MET A 145 -7.43 3.18 -9.21
N TRP A 146 -8.13 2.09 -8.89
CA TRP A 146 -7.52 0.86 -8.37
C TRP A 146 -6.68 0.15 -9.44
N CYS A 147 -7.31 -0.34 -10.48
CA CYS A 147 -6.62 -1.07 -11.54
C CYS A 147 -5.72 -0.17 -12.39
N ASP A 148 -5.96 1.14 -12.41
CA ASP A 148 -5.09 2.11 -13.08
C ASP A 148 -3.67 2.12 -12.50
N ALA A 149 -3.45 1.57 -11.31
CA ALA A 149 -2.12 1.44 -10.72
C ALA A 149 -1.11 0.76 -11.64
N VAL A 150 -1.55 -0.17 -12.50
CA VAL A 150 -0.67 -0.85 -13.47
C VAL A 150 -0.06 0.11 -14.50
N THR A 151 -0.71 1.23 -14.78
CA THR A 151 -0.25 2.27 -15.71
C THR A 151 0.32 3.48 -14.98
N MET A 152 -0.39 3.98 -13.98
CA MET A 152 -0.09 5.23 -13.30
C MET A 152 1.14 5.15 -12.39
N VAL A 153 1.31 4.03 -11.70
CA VAL A 153 2.46 3.85 -10.79
C VAL A 153 3.79 3.80 -11.55
N PRO A 154 3.97 2.94 -12.59
CA PRO A 154 5.19 2.96 -13.39
C PRO A 154 5.47 4.32 -14.04
N TRP A 155 4.43 5.00 -14.53
CA TRP A 155 4.57 6.34 -15.09
C TRP A 155 5.07 7.37 -14.06
N THR A 156 4.51 7.32 -12.85
CA THR A 156 4.94 8.19 -11.74
C THR A 156 6.40 7.94 -11.38
N LEU A 157 6.80 6.66 -11.27
CA LEU A 157 8.18 6.29 -10.94
C LEU A 157 9.17 6.71 -12.03
N TYR A 158 8.82 6.50 -13.31
CA TYR A 158 9.62 6.98 -14.42
C TYR A 158 9.78 8.51 -14.37
N GLY A 159 8.68 9.24 -14.22
CA GLY A 159 8.69 10.70 -14.17
C GLY A 159 9.54 11.27 -13.02
N MET A 160 9.61 10.55 -11.89
CA MET A 160 10.34 10.98 -10.70
C MET A 160 11.81 10.56 -10.70
N TYR A 161 12.12 9.39 -11.23
CA TYR A 161 13.48 8.82 -11.16
C TYR A 161 14.23 8.84 -12.51
N GLY A 162 13.54 9.07 -13.64
CA GLY A 162 14.12 8.99 -14.98
C GLY A 162 14.53 7.57 -15.41
N ASP A 163 14.17 6.53 -14.65
CA ASP A 163 14.51 5.15 -14.93
C ASP A 163 13.47 4.53 -15.88
N ILE A 164 13.85 4.43 -17.16
CA ILE A 164 12.98 3.92 -18.23
C ILE A 164 12.56 2.46 -17.99
N SER A 165 13.31 1.69 -17.21
CA SER A 165 12.98 0.29 -16.93
C SER A 165 11.62 0.12 -16.25
N PHE A 166 11.13 1.13 -15.53
CA PHE A 166 9.78 1.12 -14.99
C PHE A 166 8.71 1.06 -16.08
N LEU A 167 8.93 1.68 -17.22
CA LEU A 167 8.02 1.60 -18.36
C LEU A 167 8.24 0.31 -19.14
N GLU A 168 9.49 0.00 -19.52
CA GLU A 168 9.81 -1.17 -20.34
C GLU A 168 9.32 -2.48 -19.72
N GLU A 169 9.58 -2.67 -18.43
CA GLU A 169 9.17 -3.88 -17.72
C GLU A 169 7.65 -4.01 -17.55
N ASN A 170 6.91 -2.90 -17.51
CA ASN A 170 5.48 -2.90 -17.25
C ASN A 170 4.62 -2.68 -18.51
N PHE A 171 5.21 -2.25 -19.60
CA PHE A 171 4.48 -1.89 -20.84
C PHE A 171 3.58 -3.02 -21.36
N PRO A 172 4.03 -4.30 -21.42
CA PRO A 172 3.15 -5.37 -21.86
C PRO A 172 1.90 -5.56 -20.98
N ALA A 173 2.03 -5.32 -19.68
CA ALA A 173 0.91 -5.39 -18.75
C ALA A 173 -0.04 -4.19 -18.91
N MET A 174 0.50 -3.00 -19.17
CA MET A 174 -0.28 -1.79 -19.48
C MET A 174 -1.12 -2.00 -20.74
N GLU A 175 -0.52 -2.51 -21.83
CA GLU A 175 -1.24 -2.76 -23.09
C GLU A 175 -2.40 -3.75 -22.89
N LYS A 176 -2.13 -4.87 -22.20
CA LYS A 176 -3.17 -5.85 -21.88
C LYS A 176 -4.32 -5.25 -21.05
N PHE A 177 -3.98 -4.42 -20.07
CA PHE A 177 -4.96 -3.75 -19.23
C PHE A 177 -5.82 -2.77 -20.04
N ILE A 178 -5.21 -1.94 -20.86
CA ILE A 178 -5.94 -0.99 -21.73
C ILE A 178 -6.87 -1.76 -22.69
N ALA A 179 -6.37 -2.81 -23.32
CA ALA A 179 -7.21 -3.65 -24.20
C ALA A 179 -8.36 -4.34 -23.44
N ALA A 180 -8.14 -4.73 -22.18
CA ALA A 180 -9.21 -5.25 -21.33
C ALA A 180 -10.28 -4.19 -21.03
N ARG A 181 -9.83 -2.98 -20.71
CA ARG A 181 -10.70 -1.85 -20.41
C ARG A 181 -11.52 -1.41 -21.61
N GLU A 182 -10.90 -1.32 -22.79
CA GLU A 182 -11.60 -0.99 -24.05
C GLU A 182 -12.79 -1.92 -24.33
N ARG A 183 -12.69 -3.20 -23.97
CA ARG A 183 -13.80 -4.16 -24.13
C ARG A 183 -15.01 -3.87 -23.22
N THR A 184 -14.82 -3.08 -22.15
CA THR A 184 -15.88 -2.66 -21.24
C THR A 184 -16.45 -1.28 -21.55
N MET A 185 -15.91 -0.59 -22.57
CA MET A 185 -16.34 0.75 -22.94
C MET A 185 -17.57 0.71 -23.85
N GLU A 186 -18.51 1.63 -23.60
CA GLU A 186 -19.64 1.93 -24.47
C GLU A 186 -19.57 3.40 -24.89
N ASN A 187 -19.57 3.68 -26.19
CA ASN A 187 -19.45 5.05 -26.73
C ASN A 187 -18.20 5.84 -26.22
N GLY A 188 -17.09 5.13 -26.01
CA GLY A 188 -15.86 5.75 -25.49
C GLY A 188 -15.84 6.01 -24.00
N LEU A 189 -16.86 5.57 -23.26
CA LEU A 189 -16.96 5.69 -21.81
C LEU A 189 -17.00 4.31 -21.17
N ILE A 190 -16.48 4.21 -19.96
CA ILE A 190 -16.60 3.00 -19.15
C ILE A 190 -18.04 2.95 -18.66
N ALA A 191 -18.83 2.05 -19.23
CA ALA A 191 -20.26 2.00 -19.01
C ALA A 191 -20.69 0.93 -17.99
N ARG A 192 -19.81 -0.04 -17.70
CA ARG A 192 -20.13 -1.16 -16.80
C ARG A 192 -18.90 -1.61 -16.05
N GLY A 193 -19.11 -1.97 -14.80
CA GLY A 193 -18.10 -2.54 -13.91
C GLY A 193 -18.45 -2.26 -12.46
N HIS A 194 -17.83 -2.99 -11.54
CA HIS A 194 -17.83 -2.61 -10.15
C HIS A 194 -16.80 -1.50 -9.98
N GLU A 195 -17.24 -0.31 -9.69
CA GLU A 195 -16.40 0.85 -9.41
C GLU A 195 -16.54 1.21 -7.94
N TYR A 196 -15.44 1.57 -7.28
CA TYR A 196 -15.47 2.02 -5.89
C TYR A 196 -15.84 3.52 -5.78
N GLY A 197 -15.90 4.21 -6.90
CA GLY A 197 -16.24 5.62 -6.97
C GLY A 197 -15.26 6.51 -6.22
N ASP A 198 -15.75 7.61 -5.68
CA ASP A 198 -15.01 8.47 -4.76
C ASP A 198 -15.09 7.86 -3.35
N TRP A 199 -14.10 7.02 -3.03
CA TRP A 199 -14.07 6.24 -1.80
C TRP A 199 -14.13 7.16 -0.56
N LEU A 200 -15.11 6.94 0.29
CA LEU A 200 -15.36 7.73 1.49
C LEU A 200 -15.63 9.22 1.22
N ALA A 201 -16.27 9.54 0.12
CA ALA A 201 -16.74 10.90 -0.15
C ALA A 201 -17.50 11.48 1.04
N MET A 202 -17.14 12.70 1.47
CA MET A 202 -17.64 13.32 2.70
C MET A 202 -19.08 13.84 2.57
N ASP A 203 -19.59 13.94 1.38
CA ASP A 203 -20.93 14.46 1.02
C ASP A 203 -22.02 13.38 0.94
N GLY A 204 -21.72 12.17 1.36
CA GLY A 204 -22.70 11.25 1.93
C GLY A 204 -23.58 10.44 0.99
N GLU A 205 -23.37 10.48 -0.33
CA GLU A 205 -23.99 9.51 -1.23
C GLU A 205 -22.89 8.86 -2.08
N ALA A 206 -22.60 7.61 -1.78
CA ALA A 206 -21.85 6.75 -2.72
C ALA A 206 -22.73 6.62 -3.98
N LEU A 207 -22.24 7.15 -5.06
CA LEU A 207 -22.85 7.00 -6.39
C LEU A 207 -22.78 5.53 -6.87
#